data_6054d5c2bbd1aefaec159d4a6d314dad
#
_entry.id   6054d5c2bbd1aefaec159d4a6d314dad
#
_cell.length_a   1.000
_cell.length_b   1.000
_cell.length_c   1.000
_cell.angle_alpha   90.00
_cell.angle_beta   90.00
_cell.angle_gamma   90.00
#
_symmetry.space_group_name_H-M   'P 1'
#
loop_
_entity.id
_entity.type
_entity.pdbx_description
1 polymer ?
#
loop_
_entity_poly.entity_id
_entity_poly.type
_entity_poly.pdbx_seq_one_letter_code
_entity_poly.pdbx_strand_id
1 'polypeptide(L)'
;VIIFMSDNGAEGNDVHHIVPGNAQWIAENFDNSIANMGKANSYIGYGPRWAEVSMTPFRGFKGHVNQGGLVSPAFISHPHFQRQREIYPGYVSVMDIFPTLMEIAGLEPTPAPGKIPHEGESLLSLLNATNANLHATDHISATELFNRRSVRQGDWKLVWQEPPYGTNGWQLYDLASDPAEINDVSKGNPIKHAELIALWQQYEQDKNVIIDPLLDLKYSSTNRHFEY
;
A
#
# COMPACT_ATOMS: atom_id res chain seq x y z
N VAL A 1 4.09 24.54 5.17
CA VAL A 1 4.40 23.15 4.84
C VAL A 1 3.68 22.76 3.56
N ILE A 2 4.37 22.07 2.66
CA ILE A 2 3.80 21.45 1.48
C ILE A 2 3.98 19.94 1.63
N ILE A 3 2.88 19.19 1.55
CA ILE A 3 2.88 17.72 1.54
C ILE A 3 2.22 17.29 0.25
N PHE A 4 2.89 16.43 -0.52
CA PHE A 4 2.34 15.79 -1.69
C PHE A 4 2.53 14.28 -1.55
N MET A 5 1.50 13.52 -1.89
CA MET A 5 1.56 12.06 -1.93
C MET A 5 0.51 11.51 -2.88
N SER A 6 0.77 10.33 -3.43
CA SER A 6 -0.28 9.50 -4.00
C SER A 6 -0.99 8.75 -2.87
N ASP A 7 -2.27 8.48 -3.03
CA ASP A 7 -3.10 7.77 -2.04
C ASP A 7 -2.87 6.25 -2.04
N ASN A 8 -2.37 5.70 -3.15
CA ASN A 8 -2.09 4.28 -3.33
C ASN A 8 -1.12 4.05 -4.49
N GLY A 9 -0.79 2.80 -4.75
CA GLY A 9 -0.10 2.40 -5.98
C GLY A 9 -0.92 2.68 -7.24
N ALA A 10 -0.31 2.49 -8.40
CA ALA A 10 -0.94 2.78 -9.69
C ALA A 10 -2.26 2.01 -9.87
N GLU A 11 -3.26 2.67 -10.47
CA GLU A 11 -4.59 2.07 -10.71
C GLU A 11 -4.53 1.08 -11.89
N GLY A 12 -4.69 -0.20 -11.60
CA GLY A 12 -4.59 -1.26 -12.58
C GLY A 12 -5.93 -1.89 -12.97
N ASN A 13 -7.04 -1.46 -12.37
CA ASN A 13 -8.34 -2.08 -12.66
C ASN A 13 -8.81 -1.77 -14.08
N ASP A 14 -9.45 -2.76 -14.70
CA ASP A 14 -10.15 -2.54 -15.96
C ASP A 14 -11.47 -1.82 -15.69
N VAL A 15 -11.52 -0.55 -16.05
CA VAL A 15 -12.69 0.31 -15.84
C VAL A 15 -13.96 -0.20 -16.49
N HIS A 16 -13.86 -1.04 -17.53
CA HIS A 16 -15.00 -1.63 -18.21
C HIS A 16 -15.68 -2.74 -17.38
N HIS A 17 -14.95 -3.37 -16.46
CA HIS A 17 -15.39 -4.55 -15.74
C HIS A 17 -15.53 -4.37 -14.23
N ILE A 18 -15.23 -3.18 -13.68
CA ILE A 18 -15.34 -2.91 -12.23
C ILE A 18 -16.77 -3.10 -11.71
N VAL A 19 -17.76 -2.68 -12.52
CA VAL A 19 -19.19 -2.79 -12.16
C VAL A 19 -19.94 -3.42 -13.32
N PRO A 20 -20.94 -4.29 -13.06
CA PRO A 20 -21.82 -4.80 -14.11
C PRO A 20 -22.46 -3.66 -14.92
N GLY A 21 -22.43 -3.76 -16.25
CA GLY A 21 -22.96 -2.75 -17.16
C GLY A 21 -22.04 -1.55 -17.44
N ASN A 22 -20.90 -1.44 -16.77
CA ASN A 22 -20.02 -0.29 -16.94
C ASN A 22 -19.44 -0.17 -18.36
N ALA A 23 -19.12 -1.30 -19.01
CA ALA A 23 -18.61 -1.30 -20.38
C ALA A 23 -19.64 -0.69 -21.37
N GLN A 24 -20.91 -1.04 -21.23
CA GLN A 24 -21.98 -0.47 -22.06
C GLN A 24 -22.15 1.02 -21.79
N TRP A 25 -22.21 1.41 -20.52
CA TRP A 25 -22.33 2.82 -20.13
C TRP A 25 -21.16 3.68 -20.65
N ILE A 26 -19.92 3.17 -20.58
CA ILE A 26 -18.75 3.85 -21.13
C ILE A 26 -18.88 4.00 -22.65
N ALA A 27 -19.26 2.94 -23.36
CA ALA A 27 -19.41 2.98 -24.82
C ALA A 27 -20.50 3.96 -25.30
N GLU A 28 -21.56 4.14 -24.52
CA GLU A 28 -22.66 5.06 -24.83
C GLU A 28 -22.37 6.52 -24.48
N ASN A 29 -21.45 6.80 -23.53
CA ASN A 29 -21.26 8.14 -22.98
C ASN A 29 -19.90 8.77 -23.28
N PHE A 30 -18.90 8.00 -23.75
CA PHE A 30 -17.53 8.48 -23.95
C PHE A 30 -16.98 8.10 -25.33
N ASP A 31 -16.14 8.97 -25.87
CA ASP A 31 -15.34 8.68 -27.06
C ASP A 31 -13.93 8.24 -26.64
N ASN A 32 -13.71 6.93 -26.62
CA ASN A 32 -12.43 6.29 -26.29
C ASN A 32 -11.56 6.00 -27.53
N SER A 33 -11.80 6.68 -28.66
CA SER A 33 -10.92 6.60 -29.82
C SER A 33 -9.51 7.11 -29.48
N ILE A 34 -8.51 6.59 -30.20
CA ILE A 34 -7.11 7.02 -30.02
C ILE A 34 -6.97 8.54 -30.18
N ALA A 35 -7.71 9.14 -31.12
CA ALA A 35 -7.68 10.59 -31.36
C ALA A 35 -8.26 11.42 -30.20
N ASN A 36 -9.09 10.81 -29.36
CA ASN A 36 -9.73 11.47 -28.22
C ASN A 36 -9.09 11.09 -26.87
N MET A 37 -8.14 10.18 -26.84
CA MET A 37 -7.47 9.70 -25.63
C MET A 37 -6.90 10.87 -24.82
N GLY A 38 -7.20 10.91 -23.51
CA GLY A 38 -6.75 11.96 -22.58
C GLY A 38 -7.50 13.28 -22.68
N LYS A 39 -8.51 13.43 -23.55
CA LYS A 39 -9.39 14.59 -23.61
C LYS A 39 -10.58 14.47 -22.66
N ALA A 40 -11.30 15.57 -22.47
CA ALA A 40 -12.40 15.66 -21.50
C ALA A 40 -13.54 14.64 -21.71
N ASN A 41 -13.73 14.16 -22.94
CA ASN A 41 -14.75 13.17 -23.28
C ASN A 41 -14.16 11.78 -23.48
N SER A 42 -13.10 11.42 -22.75
CA SER A 42 -12.55 10.07 -22.72
C SER A 42 -12.63 9.47 -21.31
N TYR A 43 -12.88 8.16 -21.24
CA TYR A 43 -12.90 7.38 -20.00
C TYR A 43 -12.07 6.13 -20.20
N ILE A 44 -10.76 6.27 -20.05
CA ILE A 44 -9.77 5.23 -20.35
C ILE A 44 -8.99 4.89 -19.11
N GLY A 45 -8.96 3.60 -18.75
CA GLY A 45 -7.98 3.02 -17.83
C GLY A 45 -6.80 2.46 -18.64
N TYR A 46 -5.59 2.58 -18.11
CA TYR A 46 -4.41 2.02 -18.79
C TYR A 46 -4.13 0.55 -18.42
N GLY A 47 -4.91 0.01 -17.48
CA GLY A 47 -4.95 -1.39 -17.16
C GLY A 47 -3.77 -1.93 -16.34
N PRO A 48 -3.82 -3.22 -15.94
CA PRO A 48 -2.90 -3.80 -14.97
C PRO A 48 -1.45 -3.81 -15.43
N ARG A 49 -1.20 -4.05 -16.73
CA ARG A 49 0.17 -4.11 -17.26
C ARG A 49 0.91 -2.79 -17.15
N TRP A 50 0.23 -1.69 -17.50
CA TRP A 50 0.81 -0.36 -17.35
C TRP A 50 0.88 0.09 -15.89
N ALA A 51 -0.04 -0.37 -15.05
CA ALA A 51 0.04 -0.14 -13.62
C ALA A 51 1.29 -0.78 -13.03
N GLU A 52 1.61 -2.05 -13.36
CA GLU A 52 2.84 -2.70 -12.95
C GLU A 52 4.09 -1.97 -13.47
N VAL A 53 4.09 -1.53 -14.73
CA VAL A 53 5.19 -0.71 -15.29
C VAL A 53 5.38 0.57 -14.48
N SER A 54 4.29 1.24 -14.10
CA SER A 54 4.34 2.47 -13.30
C SER A 54 4.84 2.25 -11.88
N MET A 55 4.70 1.06 -11.35
CA MET A 55 5.16 0.68 -10.01
C MET A 55 6.57 0.08 -9.98
N THR A 56 7.20 -0.12 -11.13
CA THR A 56 8.58 -0.65 -11.21
C THR A 56 9.54 0.11 -10.28
N PRO A 57 10.38 -0.59 -9.47
CA PRO A 57 10.67 -2.02 -9.51
C PRO A 57 9.75 -2.89 -8.64
N PHE A 58 8.73 -2.35 -8.03
CA PHE A 58 7.86 -3.03 -7.09
C PHE A 58 6.81 -3.88 -7.81
N ARG A 59 6.51 -5.04 -7.25
CA ARG A 59 5.48 -5.94 -7.74
C ARG A 59 4.08 -5.48 -7.32
N GLY A 60 3.10 -5.71 -8.19
CA GLY A 60 1.69 -5.39 -7.95
C GLY A 60 1.36 -3.91 -8.18
N PHE A 61 0.14 -3.55 -7.90
CA PHE A 61 -0.44 -2.21 -8.07
C PHE A 61 -1.59 -2.03 -7.06
N LYS A 62 -2.30 -0.93 -7.10
CA LYS A 62 -3.46 -0.64 -6.22
C LYS A 62 -4.37 -1.86 -6.04
N GLY A 63 -4.72 -2.14 -4.81
CA GLY A 63 -5.54 -3.31 -4.43
C GLY A 63 -4.72 -4.55 -4.05
N HIS A 64 -3.40 -4.54 -4.25
CA HIS A 64 -2.48 -5.58 -3.76
C HIS A 64 -1.80 -5.15 -2.47
N VAL A 65 -1.39 -6.14 -1.67
CA VAL A 65 -0.61 -5.92 -0.43
C VAL A 65 0.89 -6.09 -0.64
N ASN A 66 1.32 -6.28 -1.89
CA ASN A 66 2.72 -6.15 -2.30
C ASN A 66 3.18 -4.68 -2.26
N GLN A 67 4.49 -4.47 -2.33
CA GLN A 67 5.07 -3.12 -2.30
C GLN A 67 4.48 -2.21 -3.38
N GLY A 68 4.21 -2.69 -4.60
CA GLY A 68 3.61 -1.90 -5.67
C GLY A 68 2.18 -1.44 -5.41
N GLY A 69 1.44 -2.12 -4.50
CA GLY A 69 0.11 -1.68 -4.07
C GLY A 69 0.14 -0.73 -2.87
N LEU A 70 1.16 -0.84 -2.00
CA LEU A 70 1.25 -0.12 -0.74
C LEU A 70 2.15 1.12 -0.79
N VAL A 71 3.29 1.03 -1.48
CA VAL A 71 4.25 2.15 -1.57
C VAL A 71 3.76 3.16 -2.59
N SER A 72 3.73 4.41 -2.19
CA SER A 72 3.36 5.53 -3.07
C SER A 72 4.39 6.66 -2.97
N PRO A 73 4.62 7.42 -4.05
CA PRO A 73 5.53 8.55 -4.02
C PRO A 73 4.99 9.65 -3.11
N ALA A 74 5.84 10.17 -2.25
CA ALA A 74 5.50 11.27 -1.36
C ALA A 74 6.68 12.22 -1.17
N PHE A 75 6.39 13.49 -0.92
CA PHE A 75 7.37 14.42 -0.39
C PHE A 75 6.75 15.41 0.59
N ILE A 76 7.56 15.88 1.51
CA ILE A 76 7.24 16.98 2.42
C ILE A 76 8.29 18.07 2.29
N SER A 77 7.86 19.32 2.27
CA SER A 77 8.75 20.46 2.09
C SER A 77 8.36 21.63 2.98
N HIS A 78 9.37 22.22 3.62
CA HIS A 78 9.27 23.49 4.33
C HIS A 78 10.65 24.13 4.40
N PRO A 79 10.79 25.46 4.23
CA PRO A 79 12.10 26.13 4.20
C PRO A 79 12.90 26.00 5.49
N HIS A 80 12.26 25.74 6.63
CA HIS A 80 12.93 25.62 7.94
C HIS A 80 13.30 24.18 8.31
N PHE A 81 12.94 23.17 7.53
CA PHE A 81 13.42 21.82 7.80
C PHE A 81 14.90 21.70 7.50
N GLN A 82 15.62 20.96 8.35
CA GLN A 82 17.06 20.76 8.18
C GLN A 82 17.38 19.78 7.06
N ARG A 83 16.56 18.71 6.92
CA ARG A 83 16.69 17.81 5.78
C ARG A 83 16.06 18.44 4.55
N GLN A 84 16.89 18.64 3.53
CA GLN A 84 16.51 19.27 2.27
C GLN A 84 17.02 18.46 1.09
N ARG A 85 16.15 18.19 0.11
CA ARG A 85 16.51 17.49 -1.15
C ARG A 85 17.09 16.11 -0.94
N GLU A 86 16.63 15.41 0.08
CA GLU A 86 17.04 14.06 0.44
C GLU A 86 15.93 13.06 0.16
N ILE A 87 16.30 11.82 -0.14
CA ILE A 87 15.39 10.67 -0.14
C ILE A 87 15.62 9.94 1.18
N TYR A 88 14.57 9.80 1.97
CA TYR A 88 14.61 9.02 3.19
C TYR A 88 14.26 7.55 2.88
N PRO A 89 15.16 6.60 3.15
CA PRO A 89 14.96 5.20 2.79
C PRO A 89 14.16 4.40 3.83
N GLY A 90 13.93 4.97 5.02
CA GLY A 90 13.23 4.28 6.12
C GLY A 90 11.73 4.19 5.91
N TYR A 91 11.08 3.41 6.76
CA TYR A 91 9.63 3.28 6.77
C TYR A 91 8.95 4.58 7.21
N VAL A 92 7.93 4.98 6.48
CA VAL A 92 7.02 6.10 6.79
C VAL A 92 5.62 5.67 6.36
N SER A 93 4.62 6.06 7.13
CA SER A 93 3.21 5.77 6.87
C SER A 93 2.40 7.07 6.69
N VAL A 94 1.29 6.98 5.97
CA VAL A 94 0.30 8.05 5.93
C VAL A 94 -0.22 8.42 7.33
N MET A 95 -0.20 7.48 8.27
CA MET A 95 -0.58 7.71 9.66
C MET A 95 0.32 8.72 10.37
N ASP A 96 1.57 8.89 9.91
CA ASP A 96 2.56 9.80 10.49
C ASP A 96 2.27 11.27 10.14
N ILE A 97 1.43 11.53 9.14
CA ILE A 97 1.11 12.90 8.71
C ILE A 97 0.31 13.65 9.77
N PHE A 98 -0.69 13.02 10.36
CA PHE A 98 -1.56 13.68 11.35
C PHE A 98 -0.76 14.16 12.57
N PRO A 99 0.00 13.34 13.31
CA PRO A 99 0.79 13.81 14.44
C PRO A 99 1.85 14.84 14.03
N THR A 100 2.42 14.74 12.83
CA THR A 100 3.35 15.74 12.30
C THR A 100 2.71 17.11 12.16
N LEU A 101 1.50 17.19 11.59
CA LEU A 101 0.78 18.46 11.44
C LEU A 101 0.37 19.04 12.77
N MET A 102 -0.05 18.20 13.73
CA MET A 102 -0.37 18.64 15.09
C MET A 102 0.83 19.27 15.77
N GLU A 103 1.99 18.61 15.72
CA GLU A 103 3.22 19.12 16.33
C GLU A 103 3.71 20.41 15.65
N ILE A 104 3.64 20.51 14.32
CA ILE A 104 3.96 21.74 13.57
C ILE A 104 3.03 22.89 14.00
N ALA A 105 1.77 22.60 14.31
CA ALA A 105 0.82 23.59 14.80
C ALA A 105 0.97 23.93 16.29
N GLY A 106 1.90 23.30 17.01
CA GLY A 106 2.08 23.45 18.45
C GLY A 106 0.94 22.82 19.29
N LEU A 107 0.29 21.80 18.73
CA LEU A 107 -0.80 21.07 19.35
C LEU A 107 -0.36 19.65 19.71
N GLU A 108 -0.83 19.15 20.84
CA GLU A 108 -0.64 17.76 21.22
C GLU A 108 -1.68 16.87 20.52
N PRO A 109 -1.26 15.76 19.87
CA PRO A 109 -2.17 14.84 19.19
C PRO A 109 -2.89 13.93 20.19
N THR A 110 -3.56 14.53 21.18
CA THR A 110 -4.27 13.80 22.23
C THR A 110 -5.64 13.34 21.71
N PRO A 111 -5.96 12.05 21.78
CA PRO A 111 -7.26 11.57 21.36
C PRO A 111 -8.35 12.12 22.28
N ALA A 112 -9.49 12.48 21.70
CA ALA A 112 -10.66 12.84 22.50
C ALA A 112 -11.11 11.63 23.34
N PRO A 113 -11.73 11.85 24.51
CA PRO A 113 -12.23 10.78 25.36
C PRO A 113 -13.10 9.79 24.58
N GLY A 114 -12.80 8.49 24.68
CA GLY A 114 -13.52 7.42 23.99
C GLY A 114 -13.22 7.28 22.50
N LYS A 115 -12.21 7.97 21.96
CA LYS A 115 -11.71 7.80 20.60
C LYS A 115 -10.47 6.93 20.59
N ILE A 116 -10.27 6.23 19.46
CA ILE A 116 -9.08 5.40 19.23
C ILE A 116 -7.87 6.34 19.10
N PRO A 117 -6.76 6.06 19.79
CA PRO A 117 -5.51 6.80 19.61
C PRO A 117 -5.00 6.70 18.17
N HIS A 118 -4.30 7.74 17.69
CA HIS A 118 -3.56 7.63 16.45
C HIS A 118 -2.34 6.71 16.66
N GLU A 119 -1.91 6.02 15.62
CA GLU A 119 -0.80 5.05 15.66
C GLU A 119 0.46 5.59 14.97
N GLY A 120 0.35 6.74 14.27
CA GLY A 120 1.48 7.36 13.59
C GLY A 120 2.39 8.11 14.55
N GLU A 121 3.62 8.33 14.10
CA GLU A 121 4.66 9.12 14.78
C GLU A 121 4.93 10.42 14.03
N SER A 122 5.29 11.48 14.75
CA SER A 122 5.60 12.76 14.09
C SER A 122 6.92 12.71 13.32
N LEU A 123 6.88 13.08 12.07
CA LEU A 123 8.06 13.24 11.19
C LEU A 123 8.98 14.39 11.61
N LEU A 124 8.58 15.26 12.54
CA LEU A 124 9.28 16.52 12.78
C LEU A 124 10.71 16.30 13.27
N SER A 125 10.95 15.31 14.12
CA SER A 125 12.30 14.95 14.59
C SER A 125 13.20 14.48 13.44
N LEU A 126 12.65 13.71 12.51
CA LEU A 126 13.34 13.27 11.30
C LEU A 126 13.65 14.47 10.39
N LEU A 127 12.64 15.32 10.11
CA LEU A 127 12.76 16.49 9.23
C LEU A 127 13.73 17.53 9.73
N ASN A 128 13.87 17.65 11.06
CA ASN A 128 14.82 18.53 11.72
C ASN A 128 16.19 17.87 11.99
N ALA A 129 16.42 16.67 11.46
CA ALA A 129 17.66 15.92 11.60
C ALA A 129 18.07 15.63 13.06
N THR A 130 17.11 15.63 13.99
CA THR A 130 17.36 15.29 15.41
C THR A 130 17.35 13.78 15.64
N ASN A 131 16.65 13.03 14.77
CA ASN A 131 16.65 11.57 14.73
C ASN A 131 17.08 11.05 13.37
N ALA A 132 17.75 9.90 13.34
CA ALA A 132 18.14 9.23 12.10
C ALA A 132 16.98 8.44 11.50
N ASN A 133 16.16 7.81 12.35
CA ASN A 133 15.00 7.01 11.98
C ASN A 133 13.72 7.56 12.62
N LEU A 134 12.61 7.46 11.92
CA LEU A 134 11.30 7.77 12.47
C LEU A 134 10.83 6.63 13.36
N HIS A 135 10.64 5.48 12.78
CA HIS A 135 10.23 4.28 13.50
C HIS A 135 11.42 3.41 13.91
N ALA A 136 11.25 2.57 14.91
CA ALA A 136 12.23 1.56 15.30
C ALA A 136 12.53 0.60 14.12
N THR A 137 13.75 0.05 14.10
CA THR A 137 14.19 -0.84 13.01
C THR A 137 13.39 -2.14 12.91
N ASP A 138 12.70 -2.52 13.98
CA ASP A 138 11.81 -3.67 14.09
C ASP A 138 10.32 -3.28 14.12
N HIS A 139 10.00 -2.06 13.70
CA HIS A 139 8.63 -1.56 13.63
C HIS A 139 7.72 -2.53 12.88
N ILE A 140 6.56 -2.78 13.46
CA ILE A 140 5.56 -3.69 12.89
C ILE A 140 4.47 -2.88 12.22
N SER A 141 4.18 -3.21 10.96
CA SER A 141 3.02 -2.71 10.25
C SER A 141 2.26 -3.86 9.59
N ALA A 142 0.95 -3.82 9.64
CA ALA A 142 0.12 -4.84 9.01
C ALA A 142 -1.02 -4.20 8.21
N THR A 143 -1.45 -4.87 7.16
CA THR A 143 -2.48 -4.39 6.24
C THR A 143 -3.35 -5.54 5.80
N GLU A 144 -4.66 -5.32 5.80
CA GLU A 144 -5.65 -6.15 5.13
C GLU A 144 -6.37 -5.31 4.07
N LEU A 145 -6.55 -5.88 2.88
CA LEU A 145 -7.35 -5.30 1.81
C LEU A 145 -7.94 -6.40 0.93
N PHE A 146 -9.24 -6.54 0.90
CA PHE A 146 -9.94 -7.55 0.10
C PHE A 146 -9.49 -8.99 0.40
N ASN A 147 -9.36 -9.33 1.67
CA ASN A 147 -8.79 -10.58 2.20
C ASN A 147 -7.28 -10.78 1.94
N ARG A 148 -6.63 -9.93 1.15
CA ARG A 148 -5.18 -9.92 0.99
C ARG A 148 -4.54 -9.35 2.25
N ARG A 149 -3.48 -9.96 2.70
CA ARG A 149 -2.90 -9.70 4.03
C ARG A 149 -1.41 -9.54 3.93
N SER A 150 -0.89 -8.58 4.67
CA SER A 150 0.55 -8.49 4.87
C SER A 150 0.89 -8.04 6.28
N VAL A 151 2.03 -8.48 6.76
CA VAL A 151 2.68 -7.95 7.96
C VAL A 151 4.17 -7.76 7.68
N ARG A 152 4.67 -6.61 8.09
CA ARG A 152 6.07 -6.24 7.98
C ARG A 152 6.65 -6.02 9.37
N GLN A 153 7.87 -6.51 9.58
CA GLN A 153 8.68 -6.21 10.75
C GLN A 153 10.11 -5.89 10.27
N GLY A 154 10.50 -4.63 10.37
CA GLY A 154 11.75 -4.17 9.79
C GLY A 154 11.79 -4.42 8.27
N ASP A 155 12.79 -5.17 7.81
CA ASP A 155 12.93 -5.53 6.40
C ASP A 155 12.21 -6.83 6.02
N TRP A 156 11.73 -7.58 6.99
CA TRP A 156 10.98 -8.80 6.73
C TRP A 156 9.51 -8.51 6.47
N LYS A 157 8.97 -9.10 5.40
CA LYS A 157 7.55 -8.95 5.04
C LYS A 157 6.93 -10.30 4.71
N LEU A 158 5.78 -10.56 5.31
CA LEU A 158 4.93 -11.71 5.04
C LEU A 158 3.72 -11.25 4.24
N VAL A 159 3.38 -11.99 3.18
CA VAL A 159 2.27 -11.67 2.28
C VAL A 159 1.40 -12.90 2.07
N TRP A 160 0.10 -12.73 2.14
CA TRP A 160 -0.89 -13.70 1.72
C TRP A 160 -1.81 -13.08 0.68
N GLN A 161 -1.90 -13.67 -0.50
CA GLN A 161 -2.89 -13.31 -1.50
C GLN A 161 -3.16 -14.48 -2.45
N GLU A 162 -4.28 -14.37 -3.18
CA GLU A 162 -4.75 -15.36 -4.13
C GLU A 162 -3.95 -15.34 -5.44
N PRO A 163 -3.97 -16.43 -6.23
CA PRO A 163 -3.46 -16.42 -7.60
C PRO A 163 -4.22 -15.38 -8.48
N PRO A 164 -3.57 -14.80 -9.51
CA PRO A 164 -2.22 -15.12 -9.98
C PRO A 164 -1.08 -14.41 -9.23
N TYR A 165 -1.40 -13.49 -8.31
CA TYR A 165 -0.41 -12.65 -7.63
C TYR A 165 0.20 -13.31 -6.39
N GLY A 166 -0.46 -14.30 -5.82
CA GLY A 166 0.01 -15.11 -4.71
C GLY A 166 -0.26 -16.60 -4.92
N THR A 167 -0.15 -17.39 -3.84
CA THR A 167 -0.24 -18.84 -3.86
C THR A 167 -1.39 -19.41 -3.01
N ASN A 168 -2.29 -18.58 -2.49
CA ASN A 168 -3.20 -18.90 -1.40
C ASN A 168 -2.49 -19.38 -0.12
N GLY A 169 -1.27 -18.93 0.08
CA GLY A 169 -0.42 -19.27 1.22
C GLY A 169 0.45 -18.08 1.63
N TRP A 170 1.02 -18.18 2.81
CA TRP A 170 1.94 -17.18 3.31
C TRP A 170 3.30 -17.29 2.62
N GLN A 171 3.76 -16.19 2.04
CA GLN A 171 5.05 -16.04 1.40
C GLN A 171 5.89 -15.01 2.16
N LEU A 172 7.17 -15.29 2.37
CA LEU A 172 8.09 -14.43 3.13
C LEU A 172 9.12 -13.79 2.20
N TYR A 173 9.33 -12.48 2.39
CA TYR A 173 10.28 -11.68 1.63
C TYR A 173 11.21 -10.90 2.55
N ASP A 174 12.47 -10.77 2.12
CA ASP A 174 13.47 -9.87 2.71
C ASP A 174 13.57 -8.62 1.83
N LEU A 175 12.92 -7.54 2.22
CA LEU A 175 12.84 -6.30 1.45
C LEU A 175 14.19 -5.56 1.33
N ALA A 176 15.17 -5.86 2.19
CA ALA A 176 16.50 -5.27 2.07
C ALA A 176 17.24 -5.81 0.83
N SER A 177 17.06 -7.08 0.52
CA SER A 177 17.69 -7.75 -0.64
C SER A 177 16.74 -7.91 -1.83
N ASP A 178 15.44 -7.95 -1.59
CA ASP A 178 14.39 -8.17 -2.59
C ASP A 178 13.19 -7.23 -2.38
N PRO A 179 13.36 -5.92 -2.61
CA PRO A 179 12.26 -4.95 -2.48
C PRO A 179 11.12 -5.16 -3.48
N ALA A 180 11.36 -5.95 -4.54
CA ALA A 180 10.38 -6.29 -5.56
C ALA A 180 9.52 -7.52 -5.20
N GLU A 181 9.82 -8.21 -4.08
CA GLU A 181 9.06 -9.38 -3.60
C GLU A 181 8.99 -10.52 -4.65
N ILE A 182 10.12 -10.83 -5.29
CA ILE A 182 10.22 -11.85 -6.34
C ILE A 182 10.47 -13.24 -5.75
N ASN A 183 11.32 -13.31 -4.70
CA ASN A 183 11.84 -14.56 -4.17
C ASN A 183 11.19 -14.89 -2.82
N ASP A 184 10.27 -15.85 -2.79
CA ASP A 184 9.75 -16.39 -1.53
C ASP A 184 10.84 -17.19 -0.80
N VAL A 185 11.30 -16.65 0.32
CA VAL A 185 12.35 -17.24 1.16
C VAL A 185 11.80 -17.98 2.38
N SER A 186 10.50 -18.25 2.46
CA SER A 186 9.82 -18.89 3.59
C SER A 186 10.44 -20.24 3.97
N LYS A 187 10.77 -21.07 2.96
CA LYS A 187 11.38 -22.39 3.17
C LYS A 187 12.76 -22.34 3.82
N GLY A 188 13.53 -21.31 3.50
CA GLY A 188 14.87 -21.09 4.05
C GLY A 188 14.86 -20.42 5.44
N ASN A 189 13.74 -19.80 5.82
CA ASN A 189 13.61 -18.99 7.04
C ASN A 189 12.36 -19.38 7.87
N PRO A 190 12.19 -20.66 8.25
CA PRO A 190 10.95 -21.14 8.88
C PRO A 190 10.65 -20.47 10.22
N ILE A 191 11.67 -20.08 10.98
CA ILE A 191 11.51 -19.39 12.26
C ILE A 191 10.93 -18.00 12.05
N LYS A 192 11.52 -17.20 11.15
CA LYS A 192 11.03 -15.85 10.83
C LYS A 192 9.64 -15.89 10.20
N HIS A 193 9.38 -16.87 9.34
CA HIS A 193 8.07 -17.10 8.75
C HIS A 193 7.00 -17.35 9.83
N ALA A 194 7.27 -18.24 10.80
CA ALA A 194 6.35 -18.51 11.91
C ALA A 194 6.16 -17.28 12.83
N GLU A 195 7.22 -16.53 13.09
CA GLU A 195 7.18 -15.29 13.86
C GLU A 195 6.21 -14.26 13.23
N LEU A 196 6.33 -14.00 11.92
CA LEU A 196 5.47 -13.04 11.26
C LEU A 196 4.02 -13.52 11.14
N ILE A 197 3.78 -14.84 11.02
CA ILE A 197 2.42 -15.39 11.11
C ILE A 197 1.81 -15.08 12.48
N ALA A 198 2.57 -15.25 13.56
CA ALA A 198 2.08 -14.94 14.91
C ALA A 198 1.78 -13.44 15.07
N LEU A 199 2.62 -12.56 14.52
CA LEU A 199 2.36 -11.11 14.50
C LEU A 199 1.08 -10.76 13.71
N TRP A 200 0.86 -11.40 12.57
CA TRP A 200 -0.40 -11.25 11.84
C TRP A 200 -1.61 -11.68 12.67
N GLN A 201 -1.55 -12.84 13.30
CA GLN A 201 -2.64 -13.35 14.14
C GLN A 201 -2.96 -12.40 15.31
N GLN A 202 -1.94 -11.81 15.91
CA GLN A 202 -2.11 -10.81 16.96
C GLN A 202 -2.80 -9.56 16.41
N TYR A 203 -2.34 -9.03 15.27
CA TYR A 203 -2.95 -7.88 14.60
C TYR A 203 -4.43 -8.15 14.24
N GLU A 204 -4.72 -9.32 13.68
CA GLU A 204 -6.08 -9.74 13.32
C GLU A 204 -7.04 -9.70 14.53
N GLN A 205 -6.56 -10.16 15.68
CA GLN A 205 -7.34 -10.12 16.95
C GLN A 205 -7.48 -8.68 17.47
N ASP A 206 -6.39 -7.93 17.55
CA ASP A 206 -6.37 -6.58 18.14
C ASP A 206 -7.20 -5.58 17.34
N LYS A 207 -7.23 -5.73 16.01
CA LYS A 207 -7.94 -4.84 15.09
C LYS A 207 -9.32 -5.35 14.67
N ASN A 208 -9.73 -6.54 15.16
CA ASN A 208 -10.96 -7.21 14.72
C ASN A 208 -11.05 -7.31 13.18
N VAL A 209 -9.98 -7.77 12.54
CA VAL A 209 -9.94 -7.94 11.09
C VAL A 209 -10.97 -9.00 10.69
N ILE A 210 -11.82 -8.67 9.73
CA ILE A 210 -12.85 -9.58 9.20
C ILE A 210 -12.38 -10.09 7.85
N ILE A 211 -12.12 -11.39 7.77
CA ILE A 211 -11.86 -12.09 6.51
C ILE A 211 -13.20 -12.61 5.98
N ASP A 212 -13.67 -12.04 4.87
CA ASP A 212 -14.94 -12.43 4.26
C ASP A 212 -14.73 -13.51 3.18
N PRO A 213 -15.12 -14.77 3.43
CA PRO A 213 -14.96 -15.84 2.44
C PRO A 213 -15.76 -15.63 1.14
N LEU A 214 -16.74 -14.72 1.14
CA LEU A 214 -17.51 -14.39 -0.06
C LEU A 214 -16.78 -13.38 -0.97
N LEU A 215 -15.84 -12.62 -0.43
CA LEU A 215 -15.00 -11.70 -1.22
C LEU A 215 -14.11 -12.46 -2.19
N ASP A 216 -13.53 -13.58 -1.77
CA ASP A 216 -12.67 -14.42 -2.61
C ASP A 216 -13.40 -14.92 -3.86
N LEU A 217 -14.70 -15.20 -3.74
CA LEU A 217 -15.54 -15.63 -4.87
C LEU A 217 -15.85 -14.47 -5.84
N LYS A 218 -16.06 -13.27 -5.33
CA LYS A 218 -16.37 -12.09 -6.16
C LYS A 218 -15.15 -11.60 -6.92
N TYR A 219 -13.99 -11.48 -6.25
CA TYR A 219 -12.77 -11.00 -6.88
C TYR A 219 -12.10 -12.04 -7.78
N SER A 220 -12.16 -13.33 -7.45
CA SER A 220 -11.69 -14.39 -8.34
C SER A 220 -12.50 -14.46 -9.65
N SER A 221 -13.79 -14.12 -9.62
CA SER A 221 -14.63 -14.10 -10.83
C SER A 221 -14.38 -12.86 -11.70
N THR A 222 -14.03 -11.71 -11.12
CA THR A 222 -13.67 -10.50 -11.86
C THR A 222 -12.24 -10.54 -12.41
N ASN A 223 -11.31 -11.20 -11.72
CA ASN A 223 -9.95 -11.39 -12.19
C ASN A 223 -9.79 -12.41 -13.33
N ARG A 224 -10.82 -13.21 -13.65
CA ARG A 224 -10.79 -14.14 -14.81
C ARG A 224 -10.67 -13.45 -16.17
N HIS A 225 -10.87 -12.15 -16.24
CA HIS A 225 -10.71 -11.38 -17.49
C HIS A 225 -9.28 -10.95 -17.77
N PHE A 226 -8.30 -11.34 -16.93
CA PHE A 226 -6.88 -11.13 -17.18
C PHE A 226 -6.17 -12.35 -17.80
N GLU A 227 -6.91 -13.37 -18.23
CA GLU A 227 -6.37 -14.43 -19.07
C GLU A 227 -6.17 -13.89 -20.49
N TYR A 228 -4.90 -13.71 -20.85
CA TYR A 228 -4.44 -13.34 -22.20
C TYR A 228 -3.88 -14.56 -22.91
#